data_5a408955156df03ca6a99d5016f2ef28
#
_entry.id   5a408955156df03ca6a99d5016f2ef28
#
_cell.length_a   1.000
_cell.length_b   1.000
_cell.length_c   1.000
_cell.angle_alpha   90.00
_cell.angle_beta   90.00
_cell.angle_gamma   90.00
#
_symmetry.space_group_name_H-M   'P 1'
#
loop_
_entity.id
_entity.type
_entity.pdbx_description
1 polymer ?
#
loop_
_entity_poly.entity_id
_entity_poly.type
_entity_poly.pdbx_seq_one_letter_code
_entity_poly.pdbx_strand_id
1 'polypeptide(L)'
;MTIYTSPFPSVETNTQSIFDFLLSPTKIASYKDRAALIDATTGQQTTYGQLAEESLRFASGLTTQAGFKRGQSVLIFSPNSMLYPVLLLAGQAAGVLVSTANSSYGAEELAHSLDIADAVVVLASADLLAIARDAVKQTQNPNAQIYVLPGSNGSLPSSLPRGLKSYEELRGSPSFKPVQPTPEEAKKNIAYLPFSSGTTGKAKGVALSSSNITTCILQASQSKELFGTRDTVLSVLPMFHIFGLVVMLHLTFYHGGTCVVLPKFDLPTALESVQKYKCTSALVVPPIALALAKHPIVDNYDLTSLRYILCGAAPLSAELQQALSQRLKGRTYVVQGLGMTETTSVGVIPYLEGAKPGYVGKLISTMEARLVDVDGKDVKRGEAGELWLRGPNVMLGYHKIETKDLTPDGWLMTGDICERDEEGNYRVVERSKDLIKYKGFQVAPAEVEGILLTSPYVVDCAVIGVWSEEQATELPRAYIVPHPDHAKSPTLQQDVAKYVEQKLAHHKRLRGGVFVLDAIPKSASGKILKKDLRVLAAQEGQAKSKL
;
A
#
# COMPACT_ATOMS: atom_id res chain seq x y z
N MET A 1 6.32 -24.52 20.79
CA MET A 1 6.23 -23.48 19.73
C MET A 1 5.19 -23.95 18.73
N THR A 2 4.11 -23.18 18.53
CA THR A 2 3.04 -23.50 17.59
C THR A 2 3.28 -22.72 16.32
N ILE A 3 3.69 -23.41 15.25
CA ILE A 3 3.93 -22.80 13.94
C ILE A 3 2.76 -23.18 13.02
N TYR A 4 2.12 -22.18 12.45
CA TYR A 4 1.10 -22.31 11.43
C TYR A 4 1.75 -22.18 10.05
N THR A 5 1.43 -23.09 9.13
CA THR A 5 1.95 -23.11 7.76
C THR A 5 0.87 -22.77 6.75
N SER A 6 1.29 -22.35 5.57
CA SER A 6 0.40 -22.09 4.44
C SER A 6 -0.33 -23.37 3.98
N PRO A 7 -1.62 -23.26 3.61
CA PRO A 7 -2.34 -24.36 2.97
C PRO A 7 -2.09 -24.47 1.45
N PHE A 8 -1.43 -23.46 0.85
CA PHE A 8 -1.11 -23.50 -0.58
C PHE A 8 0.12 -24.35 -0.87
N PRO A 9 0.23 -24.92 -2.09
CA PRO A 9 1.44 -25.63 -2.52
C PRO A 9 2.69 -24.76 -2.32
N SER A 10 3.78 -25.38 -1.89
CA SER A 10 5.06 -24.70 -1.72
C SER A 10 5.62 -24.22 -3.05
N VAL A 11 6.29 -23.07 -3.05
CA VAL A 11 7.05 -22.54 -4.18
C VAL A 11 8.52 -22.48 -3.83
N GLU A 12 9.37 -22.69 -4.84
CA GLU A 12 10.80 -22.51 -4.71
C GLU A 12 11.17 -21.02 -4.73
N THR A 13 12.22 -20.68 -4.03
CA THR A 13 12.77 -19.33 -4.04
C THR A 13 13.31 -19.00 -5.43
N ASN A 14 12.75 -17.96 -6.05
CA ASN A 14 13.19 -17.53 -7.38
C ASN A 14 14.37 -16.56 -7.28
N THR A 15 15.32 -16.67 -8.20
CA THR A 15 16.57 -15.88 -8.24
C THR A 15 16.79 -15.17 -9.58
N GLN A 16 15.78 -15.11 -10.44
CA GLN A 16 15.85 -14.34 -11.68
C GLN A 16 15.88 -12.82 -11.40
N SER A 17 16.38 -12.05 -12.38
CA SER A 17 16.16 -10.60 -12.36
C SER A 17 14.65 -10.30 -12.47
N ILE A 18 14.19 -9.24 -11.80
CA ILE A 18 12.77 -8.84 -11.86
C ILE A 18 12.37 -8.54 -13.31
N PHE A 19 13.26 -7.90 -14.07
CA PHE A 19 12.97 -7.57 -15.48
C PHE A 19 12.71 -8.83 -16.31
N ASP A 20 13.61 -9.82 -16.28
CA ASP A 20 13.45 -11.03 -17.11
C ASP A 20 12.32 -11.91 -16.60
N PHE A 21 12.09 -11.97 -15.30
CA PHE A 21 10.98 -12.68 -14.71
C PHE A 21 9.62 -12.19 -15.24
N LEU A 22 9.50 -10.89 -15.51
CA LEU A 22 8.25 -10.26 -15.97
C LEU A 22 8.20 -10.10 -17.50
N LEU A 23 9.30 -9.72 -18.14
CA LEU A 23 9.32 -9.19 -19.51
C LEU A 23 10.33 -9.85 -20.45
N SER A 24 10.96 -10.97 -20.06
CA SER A 24 11.84 -11.66 -21.03
C SER A 24 11.08 -12.00 -22.32
N PRO A 25 11.74 -12.02 -23.48
CA PRO A 25 11.10 -12.31 -24.76
C PRO A 25 10.29 -13.63 -24.76
N THR A 26 10.82 -14.65 -24.10
CA THR A 26 10.13 -15.95 -23.94
C THR A 26 8.89 -15.84 -23.06
N LYS A 27 8.94 -15.03 -22.00
CA LYS A 27 7.83 -14.82 -21.08
C LYS A 27 6.64 -14.13 -21.75
N ILE A 28 6.90 -13.08 -22.53
CA ILE A 28 5.83 -12.28 -23.15
C ILE A 28 5.45 -12.74 -24.57
N ALA A 29 6.10 -13.76 -25.13
CA ALA A 29 5.96 -14.17 -26.53
C ALA A 29 4.50 -14.30 -27.01
N SER A 30 3.62 -14.87 -26.18
CA SER A 30 2.22 -15.11 -26.54
C SER A 30 1.29 -13.91 -26.35
N TYR A 31 1.77 -12.80 -25.76
CA TYR A 31 0.96 -11.63 -25.43
C TYR A 31 1.72 -10.29 -25.58
N LYS A 32 2.84 -10.27 -26.33
CA LYS A 32 3.67 -9.07 -26.52
C LYS A 32 2.90 -7.87 -27.07
N ASP A 33 1.89 -8.12 -27.91
CA ASP A 33 1.07 -7.08 -28.56
C ASP A 33 -0.17 -6.70 -27.72
N ARG A 34 -0.41 -7.37 -26.57
CA ARG A 34 -1.45 -7.01 -25.64
C ARG A 34 -1.08 -5.74 -24.88
N ALA A 35 -2.06 -4.89 -24.58
CA ALA A 35 -1.86 -3.74 -23.71
C ALA A 35 -1.45 -4.20 -22.30
N ALA A 36 -0.28 -3.77 -21.84
CA ALA A 36 0.14 -3.86 -20.44
C ALA A 36 -0.42 -2.70 -19.61
N LEU A 37 -0.48 -1.52 -20.22
CA LEU A 37 -0.94 -0.28 -19.61
C LEU A 37 -1.96 0.41 -20.51
N ILE A 38 -2.98 1.01 -19.90
CA ILE A 38 -3.93 1.91 -20.55
C ILE A 38 -4.04 3.16 -19.68
N ASP A 39 -3.80 4.33 -20.23
CA ASP A 39 -4.11 5.59 -19.57
C ASP A 39 -5.62 5.78 -19.49
N ALA A 40 -6.16 5.88 -18.29
CA ALA A 40 -7.60 5.95 -18.05
C ALA A 40 -8.23 7.21 -18.69
N THR A 41 -7.49 8.31 -18.76
CA THR A 41 -7.96 9.62 -19.23
C THR A 41 -7.89 9.74 -20.74
N THR A 42 -6.72 9.41 -21.31
CA THR A 42 -6.44 9.60 -22.74
C THR A 42 -6.81 8.39 -23.60
N GLY A 43 -6.82 7.20 -23.01
CA GLY A 43 -6.97 5.93 -23.71
C GLY A 43 -5.70 5.46 -24.39
N GLN A 44 -4.57 6.16 -24.23
CA GLN A 44 -3.29 5.73 -24.76
C GLN A 44 -2.90 4.36 -24.18
N GLN A 45 -2.34 3.50 -25.02
CA GLN A 45 -1.94 2.15 -24.62
C GLN A 45 -0.45 1.95 -24.79
N THR A 46 0.12 1.14 -23.92
CA THR A 46 1.49 0.61 -24.03
C THR A 46 1.41 -0.91 -24.02
N THR A 47 1.85 -1.56 -25.07
CA THR A 47 1.88 -3.03 -25.14
C THR A 47 3.02 -3.61 -24.31
N TYR A 48 2.98 -4.92 -24.03
CA TYR A 48 4.09 -5.60 -23.35
C TYR A 48 5.42 -5.49 -24.09
N GLY A 49 5.38 -5.59 -25.44
CA GLY A 49 6.57 -5.39 -26.27
C GLY A 49 7.13 -3.98 -26.12
N GLN A 50 6.28 -2.96 -26.16
CA GLN A 50 6.67 -1.56 -25.97
C GLN A 50 7.17 -1.31 -24.55
N LEU A 51 6.51 -1.87 -23.52
CA LEU A 51 6.95 -1.76 -22.12
C LEU A 51 8.36 -2.33 -21.96
N ALA A 52 8.63 -3.51 -22.52
CA ALA A 52 9.95 -4.13 -22.48
C ALA A 52 11.00 -3.29 -23.22
N GLU A 53 10.71 -2.87 -24.44
CA GLU A 53 11.63 -2.06 -25.27
C GLU A 53 11.97 -0.72 -24.61
N GLU A 54 10.96 0.04 -24.16
CA GLU A 54 11.19 1.33 -23.50
C GLU A 54 11.98 1.15 -22.19
N SER A 55 11.68 0.11 -21.40
CA SER A 55 12.48 -0.19 -20.19
C SER A 55 13.95 -0.44 -20.53
N LEU A 56 14.25 -1.14 -21.64
CA LEU A 56 15.63 -1.37 -22.07
C LEU A 56 16.31 -0.09 -22.58
N ARG A 57 15.57 0.79 -23.28
CA ARG A 57 16.08 2.10 -23.69
C ARG A 57 16.49 2.94 -22.48
N PHE A 58 15.63 3.02 -21.45
CA PHE A 58 15.96 3.75 -20.23
C PHE A 58 17.07 3.07 -19.40
N ALA A 59 17.13 1.74 -19.36
CA ALA A 59 18.24 1.01 -18.73
C ALA A 59 19.58 1.35 -19.39
N SER A 60 19.61 1.38 -20.73
CA SER A 60 20.76 1.82 -21.51
C SER A 60 21.19 3.25 -21.14
N GLY A 61 20.24 4.19 -21.11
CA GLY A 61 20.53 5.59 -20.79
C GLY A 61 20.99 5.79 -19.34
N LEU A 62 20.40 5.08 -18.39
CA LEU A 62 20.88 5.10 -17.00
C LEU A 62 22.36 4.72 -16.90
N THR A 63 22.78 3.67 -17.61
CA THR A 63 24.16 3.19 -17.55
C THR A 63 25.13 4.03 -18.36
N THR A 64 24.74 4.49 -19.57
CA THR A 64 25.66 5.16 -20.49
C THR A 64 25.66 6.69 -20.35
N GLN A 65 24.50 7.31 -20.10
CA GLN A 65 24.34 8.77 -20.10
C GLN A 65 24.33 9.35 -18.68
N ALA A 66 23.65 8.71 -17.73
CA ALA A 66 23.71 9.09 -16.33
C ALA A 66 24.95 8.52 -15.62
N GLY A 67 25.67 7.60 -16.25
CA GLY A 67 26.89 7.00 -15.71
C GLY A 67 26.67 6.09 -14.53
N PHE A 68 25.46 5.52 -14.40
CA PHE A 68 25.13 4.62 -13.31
C PHE A 68 26.02 3.39 -13.27
N LYS A 69 26.49 3.06 -12.08
CA LYS A 69 27.18 1.81 -11.78
C LYS A 69 26.22 0.89 -11.04
N ARG A 70 26.40 -0.41 -11.25
CA ARG A 70 25.65 -1.44 -10.53
C ARG A 70 25.68 -1.19 -9.02
N GLY A 71 24.52 -1.27 -8.37
CA GLY A 71 24.37 -1.05 -6.94
C GLY A 71 24.18 0.40 -6.50
N GLN A 72 24.30 1.37 -7.44
CA GLN A 72 23.89 2.75 -7.14
C GLN A 72 22.36 2.87 -7.13
N SER A 73 21.86 3.94 -6.53
CA SER A 73 20.42 4.15 -6.33
C SER A 73 19.85 5.26 -7.22
N VAL A 74 18.69 4.98 -7.79
CA VAL A 74 17.79 5.97 -8.40
C VAL A 74 16.53 6.10 -7.56
N LEU A 75 16.08 7.33 -7.32
CA LEU A 75 14.82 7.59 -6.62
C LEU A 75 13.79 8.15 -7.59
N ILE A 76 12.59 7.54 -7.63
CA ILE A 76 11.45 8.02 -8.41
C ILE A 76 10.53 8.83 -7.49
N PHE A 77 10.32 10.11 -7.84
CA PHE A 77 9.42 11.04 -7.15
C PHE A 77 8.36 11.56 -8.11
N SER A 78 7.30 10.78 -8.28
CA SER A 78 6.24 11.04 -9.26
C SER A 78 4.91 10.46 -8.80
N PRO A 79 3.78 11.07 -9.16
CA PRO A 79 2.47 10.40 -9.11
C PRO A 79 2.43 9.23 -10.10
N ASN A 80 1.33 8.48 -10.09
CA ASN A 80 1.10 7.42 -11.07
C ASN A 80 1.13 7.98 -12.49
N SER A 81 1.78 7.27 -13.40
CA SER A 81 1.83 7.59 -14.82
C SER A 81 2.13 6.35 -15.66
N MET A 82 1.92 6.43 -16.97
CA MET A 82 2.32 5.37 -17.91
C MET A 82 3.83 5.11 -17.92
N LEU A 83 4.61 6.14 -17.60
CA LEU A 83 6.08 6.07 -17.56
C LEU A 83 6.61 5.42 -16.28
N TYR A 84 5.87 5.50 -15.18
CA TYR A 84 6.33 5.00 -13.87
C TYR A 84 6.76 3.52 -13.91
N PRO A 85 5.96 2.56 -14.44
CA PRO A 85 6.37 1.17 -14.55
C PRO A 85 7.57 0.96 -15.47
N VAL A 86 7.69 1.76 -16.53
CA VAL A 86 8.85 1.72 -17.44
C VAL A 86 10.14 2.02 -16.68
N LEU A 87 10.14 3.08 -15.86
CA LEU A 87 11.31 3.50 -15.07
C LEU A 87 11.66 2.50 -13.96
N LEU A 88 10.65 1.91 -13.30
CA LEU A 88 10.85 0.82 -12.35
C LEU A 88 11.62 -0.34 -12.99
N LEU A 89 11.12 -0.82 -14.13
CA LEU A 89 11.69 -1.98 -14.84
C LEU A 89 13.01 -1.65 -15.52
N ALA A 90 13.21 -0.41 -15.95
CA ALA A 90 14.49 0.06 -16.46
C ALA A 90 15.60 -0.03 -15.40
N GLY A 91 15.32 0.41 -14.18
CA GLY A 91 16.26 0.27 -13.08
C GLY A 91 16.61 -1.19 -12.81
N GLN A 92 15.61 -2.09 -12.85
CA GLN A 92 15.85 -3.52 -12.66
C GLN A 92 16.65 -4.15 -13.81
N ALA A 93 16.38 -3.74 -15.06
CA ALA A 93 17.19 -4.17 -16.21
C ALA A 93 18.64 -3.66 -16.13
N ALA A 94 18.86 -2.45 -15.60
CA ALA A 94 20.18 -1.86 -15.41
C ALA A 94 20.93 -2.42 -14.18
N GLY A 95 20.27 -3.20 -13.32
CA GLY A 95 20.85 -3.72 -12.07
C GLY A 95 21.14 -2.65 -11.03
N VAL A 96 20.36 -1.54 -11.03
CA VAL A 96 20.45 -0.46 -10.05
C VAL A 96 19.37 -0.61 -8.98
N LEU A 97 19.64 -0.11 -7.79
CA LEU A 97 18.66 -0.01 -6.73
C LEU A 97 17.62 1.05 -7.09
N VAL A 98 16.34 0.69 -7.09
CA VAL A 98 15.25 1.65 -7.33
C VAL A 98 14.52 1.95 -6.02
N SER A 99 14.59 3.22 -5.60
CA SER A 99 13.83 3.73 -4.48
C SER A 99 12.58 4.47 -4.97
N THR A 100 11.50 4.42 -4.20
CA THR A 100 10.23 5.06 -4.58
C THR A 100 9.77 5.97 -3.45
N ALA A 101 9.62 7.28 -3.73
CA ALA A 101 9.16 8.25 -2.73
C ALA A 101 7.67 8.58 -2.91
N ASN A 102 7.03 8.86 -1.79
CA ASN A 102 5.65 9.35 -1.78
C ASN A 102 5.56 10.72 -2.46
N SER A 103 4.76 10.82 -3.52
CA SER A 103 4.57 12.07 -4.27
C SER A 103 3.94 13.22 -3.47
N SER A 104 3.46 12.94 -2.25
CA SER A 104 2.94 13.97 -1.33
C SER A 104 3.99 14.48 -0.34
N TYR A 105 5.23 14.01 -0.39
CA TYR A 105 6.29 14.48 0.51
C TYR A 105 6.65 15.93 0.26
N GLY A 106 6.92 16.67 1.36
CA GLY A 106 7.61 17.92 1.33
C GLY A 106 9.13 17.75 1.11
N ALA A 107 9.86 18.88 1.02
CA ALA A 107 11.30 18.85 0.73
C ALA A 107 12.12 18.13 1.82
N GLU A 108 11.78 18.29 3.09
CA GLU A 108 12.48 17.64 4.21
C GLU A 108 12.29 16.11 4.19
N GLU A 109 11.06 15.63 3.95
CA GLU A 109 10.76 14.21 3.89
C GLU A 109 11.41 13.53 2.68
N LEU A 110 11.43 14.24 1.54
CA LEU A 110 12.10 13.76 0.34
C LEU A 110 13.63 13.75 0.55
N ALA A 111 14.21 14.78 1.17
CA ALA A 111 15.64 14.83 1.51
C ALA A 111 16.04 13.64 2.40
N HIS A 112 15.25 13.34 3.43
CA HIS A 112 15.43 12.16 4.26
C HIS A 112 15.40 10.85 3.45
N SER A 113 14.48 10.74 2.48
CA SER A 113 14.38 9.57 1.63
C SER A 113 15.58 9.43 0.68
N LEU A 114 16.09 10.56 0.15
CA LEU A 114 17.29 10.61 -0.68
C LEU A 114 18.53 10.16 0.09
N ASP A 115 18.69 10.60 1.34
CA ASP A 115 19.81 10.24 2.20
C ASP A 115 19.79 8.75 2.59
N ILE A 116 18.59 8.21 2.88
CA ILE A 116 18.46 6.77 3.15
C ILE A 116 18.81 5.97 1.90
N ALA A 117 18.32 6.38 0.73
CA ALA A 117 18.54 5.66 -0.52
C ALA A 117 19.95 5.83 -1.09
N ASP A 118 20.79 6.76 -0.63
CA ASP A 118 22.02 7.21 -1.31
C ASP A 118 21.78 7.54 -2.78
N ALA A 119 20.67 8.22 -3.05
CA ALA A 119 20.24 8.44 -4.43
C ALA A 119 21.22 9.37 -5.17
N VAL A 120 21.75 8.90 -6.30
CA VAL A 120 22.62 9.69 -7.19
C VAL A 120 21.85 10.32 -8.34
N VAL A 121 20.64 9.81 -8.60
CA VAL A 121 19.69 10.38 -9.57
C VAL A 121 18.30 10.43 -8.97
N VAL A 122 17.59 11.52 -9.24
CA VAL A 122 16.19 11.75 -8.90
C VAL A 122 15.40 11.89 -10.20
N LEU A 123 14.41 11.02 -10.39
CA LEU A 123 13.45 11.08 -11.49
C LEU A 123 12.20 11.79 -10.97
N ALA A 124 12.10 13.09 -11.19
CA ALA A 124 11.05 13.92 -10.58
C ALA A 124 10.01 14.39 -11.60
N SER A 125 8.72 14.19 -11.30
CA SER A 125 7.63 14.80 -12.07
C SER A 125 7.77 16.33 -12.11
N ALA A 126 7.44 16.94 -13.26
CA ALA A 126 7.48 18.38 -13.44
C ALA A 126 6.65 19.14 -12.38
N ASP A 127 5.53 18.57 -11.96
CA ASP A 127 4.67 19.17 -10.94
C ASP A 127 5.34 19.22 -9.54
N LEU A 128 6.33 18.35 -9.30
CA LEU A 128 7.03 18.19 -8.03
C LEU A 128 8.47 18.75 -8.05
N LEU A 129 8.85 19.40 -9.16
CA LEU A 129 10.22 19.80 -9.42
C LEU A 129 10.78 20.80 -8.39
N ALA A 130 9.96 21.74 -7.92
CA ALA A 130 10.37 22.69 -6.88
C ALA A 130 10.76 21.96 -5.58
N ILE A 131 9.93 21.01 -5.15
CA ILE A 131 10.19 20.18 -3.97
C ILE A 131 11.45 19.34 -4.15
N ALA A 132 11.61 18.70 -5.32
CA ALA A 132 12.78 17.86 -5.62
C ALA A 132 14.10 18.67 -5.57
N ARG A 133 14.11 19.89 -6.14
CA ARG A 133 15.28 20.77 -6.10
C ARG A 133 15.64 21.21 -4.69
N ASP A 134 14.64 21.55 -3.89
CA ASP A 134 14.87 22.00 -2.52
C ASP A 134 15.28 20.81 -1.62
N ALA A 135 14.75 19.62 -1.88
CA ALA A 135 15.18 18.41 -1.18
C ALA A 135 16.65 18.07 -1.47
N VAL A 136 17.08 18.09 -2.76
CA VAL A 136 18.48 17.77 -3.14
C VAL A 136 19.46 18.74 -2.48
N LYS A 137 19.13 20.03 -2.29
CA LYS A 137 19.99 20.97 -1.55
C LYS A 137 20.16 20.63 -0.07
N GLN A 138 19.19 19.91 0.51
CA GLN A 138 19.17 19.55 1.93
C GLN A 138 19.81 18.18 2.22
N THR A 139 20.13 17.38 1.18
CA THR A 139 20.70 16.04 1.34
C THR A 139 22.20 16.08 1.57
N GLN A 140 22.73 14.95 2.04
CA GLN A 140 24.18 14.70 2.13
C GLN A 140 24.84 14.58 0.74
N ASN A 141 24.05 14.32 -0.32
CA ASN A 141 24.51 14.31 -1.73
C ASN A 141 23.86 15.44 -2.55
N PRO A 142 24.32 16.69 -2.39
CA PRO A 142 23.76 17.84 -3.11
C PRO A 142 24.01 17.81 -4.62
N ASN A 143 24.82 16.86 -5.11
CA ASN A 143 25.16 16.68 -6.52
C ASN A 143 24.28 15.61 -7.19
N ALA A 144 23.25 15.10 -6.53
CA ALA A 144 22.30 14.19 -7.15
C ALA A 144 21.68 14.82 -8.41
N GLN A 145 21.74 14.11 -9.53
CA GLN A 145 21.24 14.63 -10.81
C GLN A 145 19.71 14.52 -10.85
N ILE A 146 19.03 15.58 -11.23
CA ILE A 146 17.57 15.57 -11.41
C ILE A 146 17.24 15.46 -12.90
N TYR A 147 16.49 14.41 -13.25
CA TYR A 147 15.85 14.25 -14.55
C TYR A 147 14.35 14.52 -14.41
N VAL A 148 13.85 15.44 -15.22
CA VAL A 148 12.46 15.90 -15.17
C VAL A 148 11.59 14.98 -16.00
N LEU A 149 10.58 14.38 -15.34
CA LEU A 149 9.53 13.58 -15.95
C LEU A 149 8.36 14.49 -16.36
N PRO A 150 7.48 14.04 -17.28
CA PRO A 150 6.23 14.73 -17.56
C PRO A 150 5.41 14.99 -16.28
N GLY A 151 4.69 16.11 -16.27
CA GLY A 151 3.72 16.41 -15.22
C GLY A 151 2.42 15.63 -15.38
N SER A 152 1.45 15.91 -14.52
CA SER A 152 0.11 15.29 -14.54
C SER A 152 -0.67 15.52 -15.84
N ASN A 153 -0.31 16.56 -16.59
CA ASN A 153 -0.83 16.86 -17.93
C ASN A 153 -0.17 16.03 -19.04
N GLY A 154 0.76 15.12 -18.72
CA GLY A 154 1.49 14.29 -19.67
C GLY A 154 2.61 15.01 -20.44
N SER A 155 2.94 16.27 -20.09
CA SER A 155 3.89 17.09 -20.83
C SER A 155 5.07 17.54 -19.97
N LEU A 156 6.22 17.75 -20.62
CA LEU A 156 7.35 18.47 -20.03
C LEU A 156 7.08 19.98 -20.06
N PRO A 157 7.69 20.76 -19.15
CA PRO A 157 7.74 22.22 -19.28
C PRO A 157 8.38 22.64 -20.61
N SER A 158 7.92 23.73 -21.21
CA SER A 158 8.45 24.27 -22.48
C SER A 158 9.94 24.61 -22.43
N SER A 159 10.46 24.87 -21.23
CA SER A 159 11.89 25.02 -20.95
C SER A 159 12.23 24.46 -19.58
N LEU A 160 13.36 23.77 -19.47
CA LEU A 160 13.86 23.28 -18.18
C LEU A 160 14.75 24.35 -17.52
N PRO A 161 14.66 24.54 -16.20
CA PRO A 161 15.60 25.36 -15.45
C PRO A 161 17.05 24.90 -15.68
N ARG A 162 18.00 25.84 -15.64
CA ARG A 162 19.43 25.55 -15.82
C ARG A 162 19.91 24.44 -14.86
N GLY A 163 20.66 23.49 -15.41
CA GLY A 163 21.25 22.37 -14.67
C GLY A 163 20.32 21.16 -14.49
N LEU A 164 19.09 21.21 -14.99
CA LEU A 164 18.19 20.08 -15.02
C LEU A 164 18.21 19.42 -16.40
N LYS A 165 17.95 18.11 -16.42
CA LYS A 165 17.92 17.28 -17.63
C LYS A 165 16.51 16.77 -17.89
N SER A 166 16.19 16.57 -19.16
CA SER A 166 14.96 15.85 -19.53
C SER A 166 15.15 14.35 -19.34
N TYR A 167 14.10 13.66 -18.90
CA TYR A 167 14.09 12.19 -18.88
C TYR A 167 14.35 11.57 -20.26
N GLU A 168 14.01 12.29 -21.35
CA GLU A 168 14.27 11.87 -22.72
C GLU A 168 15.77 11.65 -22.98
N GLU A 169 16.63 12.37 -22.27
CA GLU A 169 18.09 12.20 -22.37
C GLU A 169 18.55 10.82 -21.84
N LEU A 170 17.70 10.11 -21.09
CA LEU A 170 17.95 8.75 -20.64
C LEU A 170 17.51 7.67 -21.65
N ARG A 171 17.01 8.04 -22.84
CA ARG A 171 16.60 7.07 -23.86
C ARG A 171 17.79 6.66 -24.71
N GLY A 172 18.36 5.50 -24.40
CA GLY A 172 19.47 4.90 -25.14
C GLY A 172 19.04 3.79 -26.10
N SER A 173 19.89 2.79 -26.27
CA SER A 173 19.67 1.68 -27.19
C SER A 173 18.62 0.68 -26.67
N PRO A 174 17.65 0.25 -27.49
CA PRO A 174 16.72 -0.83 -27.14
C PRO A 174 17.39 -2.22 -27.10
N SER A 175 18.61 -2.34 -27.67
CA SER A 175 19.39 -3.58 -27.67
C SER A 175 20.21 -3.77 -26.39
N PHE A 176 19.93 -2.98 -25.34
CA PHE A 176 20.56 -3.14 -24.02
C PHE A 176 20.31 -4.55 -23.47
N LYS A 177 21.36 -5.19 -22.97
CA LYS A 177 21.24 -6.52 -22.35
C LYS A 177 20.99 -6.35 -20.85
N PRO A 178 19.85 -6.85 -20.32
CA PRO A 178 19.56 -6.76 -18.91
C PRO A 178 20.64 -7.41 -18.06
N VAL A 179 20.97 -6.78 -16.93
CA VAL A 179 21.91 -7.33 -15.96
C VAL A 179 21.31 -8.57 -15.32
N GLN A 180 22.07 -9.66 -15.33
CA GLN A 180 21.69 -10.90 -14.67
C GLN A 180 22.35 -10.99 -13.31
N PRO A 181 21.60 -11.05 -12.21
CA PRO A 181 22.17 -11.31 -10.90
C PRO A 181 22.58 -12.78 -10.80
N THR A 182 23.65 -13.08 -10.07
CA THR A 182 23.88 -14.43 -9.58
C THR A 182 22.78 -14.79 -8.56
N PRO A 183 22.54 -16.09 -8.27
CA PRO A 183 21.57 -16.49 -7.25
C PRO A 183 21.81 -15.85 -5.88
N GLU A 184 23.07 -15.66 -5.51
CA GLU A 184 23.46 -15.00 -4.26
C GLU A 184 23.13 -13.51 -4.27
N GLU A 185 23.44 -12.81 -5.35
CA GLU A 185 23.09 -11.40 -5.54
C GLU A 185 21.58 -11.18 -5.57
N ALA A 186 20.82 -12.05 -6.25
CA ALA A 186 19.36 -11.98 -6.29
C ALA A 186 18.72 -12.06 -4.90
N LYS A 187 19.36 -12.78 -3.96
CA LYS A 187 18.90 -12.94 -2.57
C LYS A 187 19.36 -11.81 -1.65
N LYS A 188 20.53 -11.22 -1.89
CA LYS A 188 21.19 -10.31 -0.93
C LYS A 188 21.21 -8.86 -1.35
N ASN A 189 21.27 -8.57 -2.66
CA ASN A 189 21.32 -7.19 -3.13
C ASN A 189 19.93 -6.57 -3.12
N ILE A 190 19.87 -5.32 -2.70
CA ILE A 190 18.61 -4.57 -2.70
C ILE A 190 18.24 -4.22 -4.15
N ALA A 191 17.06 -4.66 -4.57
CA ALA A 191 16.47 -4.32 -5.87
C ALA A 191 15.52 -3.12 -5.75
N TYR A 192 14.64 -3.15 -4.74
CA TYR A 192 13.74 -2.05 -4.41
C TYR A 192 13.94 -1.57 -2.98
N LEU A 193 13.80 -0.25 -2.78
CA LEU A 193 13.83 0.40 -1.47
C LEU A 193 12.60 1.30 -1.31
N PRO A 194 11.40 0.72 -1.17
CA PRO A 194 10.22 1.49 -0.81
C PRO A 194 10.28 1.92 0.65
N PHE A 195 9.53 2.97 0.99
CA PHE A 195 9.46 3.46 2.36
C PHE A 195 8.21 2.96 3.08
N SER A 196 8.40 2.50 4.33
CA SER A 196 7.29 2.28 5.24
C SER A 196 7.12 3.50 6.16
N SER A 197 5.88 3.90 6.37
CA SER A 197 5.52 4.97 7.30
C SER A 197 5.58 4.46 8.75
N GLY A 198 6.75 4.11 9.25
CA GLY A 198 6.88 3.57 10.61
C GLY A 198 5.96 4.28 11.61
N THR A 199 5.36 3.53 12.53
CA THR A 199 4.40 4.05 13.53
C THR A 199 5.01 5.05 14.53
N THR A 200 6.34 5.23 14.51
CA THR A 200 7.08 5.95 15.54
C THR A 200 7.89 7.14 15.07
N GLY A 201 7.90 7.50 13.78
CA GLY A 201 8.78 8.58 13.34
C GLY A 201 8.92 8.76 11.84
N LYS A 202 10.14 9.07 11.39
CA LYS A 202 10.48 9.24 9.98
C LYS A 202 10.33 7.93 9.21
N ALA A 203 10.03 8.03 7.92
CA ALA A 203 9.91 6.87 7.03
C ALA A 203 11.20 6.02 7.03
N LYS A 204 11.03 4.69 7.03
CA LYS A 204 12.14 3.72 7.00
C LYS A 204 12.24 3.11 5.60
N GLY A 205 13.44 3.03 5.03
CA GLY A 205 13.68 2.33 3.77
C GLY A 205 13.70 0.81 3.98
N VAL A 206 12.76 0.12 3.36
CA VAL A 206 12.63 -1.35 3.47
C VAL A 206 13.45 -2.00 2.35
N ALA A 207 14.46 -2.77 2.70
CA ALA A 207 15.36 -3.41 1.76
C ALA A 207 14.74 -4.69 1.20
N LEU A 208 14.38 -4.68 -0.08
CA LEU A 208 13.79 -5.81 -0.78
C LEU A 208 14.70 -6.28 -1.92
N SER A 209 15.03 -7.56 -1.91
CA SER A 209 15.84 -8.19 -2.96
C SER A 209 14.99 -8.59 -4.17
N SER A 210 15.65 -8.87 -5.30
CA SER A 210 14.99 -9.44 -6.47
C SER A 210 14.28 -10.76 -6.12
N SER A 211 14.91 -11.58 -5.29
CA SER A 211 14.34 -12.83 -4.82
C SER A 211 13.09 -12.64 -3.95
N ASN A 212 13.05 -11.63 -3.06
CA ASN A 212 11.84 -11.32 -2.29
C ASN A 212 10.66 -11.02 -3.21
N ILE A 213 10.88 -10.16 -4.22
CA ILE A 213 9.84 -9.72 -5.17
C ILE A 213 9.34 -10.90 -6.02
N THR A 214 10.24 -11.58 -6.71
CA THR A 214 9.87 -12.65 -7.66
C THR A 214 9.26 -13.86 -6.95
N THR A 215 9.76 -14.19 -5.75
CA THR A 215 9.19 -15.28 -4.94
C THR A 215 7.81 -14.88 -4.38
N CYS A 216 7.62 -13.64 -3.92
CA CYS A 216 6.31 -13.15 -3.46
C CYS A 216 5.25 -13.26 -4.57
N ILE A 217 5.61 -12.92 -5.80
CA ILE A 217 4.72 -13.06 -6.96
C ILE A 217 4.33 -14.52 -7.17
N LEU A 218 5.28 -15.46 -7.10
CA LEU A 218 4.99 -16.91 -7.21
C LEU A 218 4.11 -17.39 -6.06
N GLN A 219 4.38 -16.96 -4.84
CA GLN A 219 3.58 -17.30 -3.65
C GLN A 219 2.13 -16.83 -3.79
N ALA A 220 1.92 -15.56 -4.14
CA ALA A 220 0.58 -14.99 -4.34
C ALA A 220 -0.16 -15.66 -5.51
N SER A 221 0.56 -16.04 -6.56
CA SER A 221 0.00 -16.72 -7.75
C SER A 221 -0.54 -18.12 -7.46
N GLN A 222 -0.27 -18.71 -6.29
CA GLN A 222 -0.90 -19.97 -5.88
C GLN A 222 -2.40 -19.79 -5.60
N SER A 223 -2.87 -18.57 -5.32
CA SER A 223 -4.30 -18.25 -5.29
C SER A 223 -4.80 -17.98 -6.72
N LYS A 224 -5.03 -19.05 -7.47
CA LYS A 224 -5.45 -18.98 -8.89
C LYS A 224 -6.75 -18.22 -9.11
N GLU A 225 -7.62 -18.17 -8.12
CA GLU A 225 -8.90 -17.44 -8.19
C GLU A 225 -8.69 -15.93 -8.24
N LEU A 226 -7.74 -15.40 -7.44
CA LEU A 226 -7.42 -13.97 -7.40
C LEU A 226 -6.48 -13.57 -8.53
N PHE A 227 -5.39 -14.30 -8.74
CA PHE A 227 -4.27 -13.83 -9.55
C PHE A 227 -3.89 -14.80 -10.69
N GLY A 228 -4.74 -15.78 -11.01
CA GLY A 228 -4.44 -16.79 -12.04
C GLY A 228 -4.92 -16.44 -13.45
N THR A 229 -5.48 -15.27 -13.66
CA THR A 229 -6.10 -14.85 -14.92
C THR A 229 -5.49 -13.56 -15.47
N ARG A 230 -5.65 -13.33 -16.78
CA ARG A 230 -5.23 -12.09 -17.45
C ARG A 230 -6.23 -10.97 -17.14
N ASP A 231 -6.21 -10.48 -15.90
CA ASP A 231 -7.11 -9.42 -15.44
C ASP A 231 -6.86 -8.08 -16.12
N THR A 232 -7.93 -7.29 -16.23
CA THR A 232 -7.86 -5.84 -16.45
C THR A 232 -8.08 -5.17 -15.11
N VAL A 233 -7.02 -4.59 -14.57
CA VAL A 233 -6.97 -4.08 -13.19
C VAL A 233 -7.18 -2.57 -13.17
N LEU A 234 -8.17 -2.10 -12.42
CA LEU A 234 -8.30 -0.67 -12.12
C LEU A 234 -7.14 -0.22 -11.21
N SER A 235 -6.20 0.54 -11.77
CA SER A 235 -4.92 0.86 -11.12
C SER A 235 -4.94 2.26 -10.52
N VAL A 236 -5.56 2.38 -9.33
CA VAL A 236 -5.74 3.63 -8.58
C VAL A 236 -4.78 3.80 -7.40
N LEU A 237 -4.12 2.70 -6.99
CA LEU A 237 -3.20 2.74 -5.85
C LEU A 237 -1.90 3.45 -6.23
N PRO A 238 -1.25 4.15 -5.27
CA PRO A 238 0.05 4.76 -5.54
C PRO A 238 1.11 3.72 -5.95
N MET A 239 1.74 3.91 -7.10
CA MET A 239 2.77 3.00 -7.62
C MET A 239 4.06 3.02 -6.80
N PHE A 240 4.29 4.10 -6.02
CA PHE A 240 5.41 4.18 -5.09
C PHE A 240 5.23 3.31 -3.84
N HIS A 241 3.99 2.95 -3.50
CA HIS A 241 3.69 2.12 -2.35
C HIS A 241 3.76 0.64 -2.72
N ILE A 242 4.21 -0.20 -1.78
CA ILE A 242 4.46 -1.63 -2.05
C ILE A 242 3.24 -2.38 -2.61
N PHE A 243 2.02 -2.02 -2.21
CA PHE A 243 0.80 -2.62 -2.72
C PHE A 243 0.60 -2.28 -4.21
N GLY A 244 0.84 -1.02 -4.59
CA GLY A 244 0.84 -0.59 -6.00
C GLY A 244 1.98 -1.21 -6.79
N LEU A 245 3.19 -1.22 -6.23
CA LEU A 245 4.39 -1.75 -6.88
C LEU A 245 4.28 -3.25 -7.19
N VAL A 246 3.98 -4.07 -6.19
CA VAL A 246 4.06 -5.53 -6.31
C VAL A 246 2.73 -6.12 -6.77
N VAL A 247 1.63 -5.85 -6.07
CA VAL A 247 0.35 -6.51 -6.38
C VAL A 247 -0.31 -5.89 -7.60
N MET A 248 -0.39 -4.55 -7.66
CA MET A 248 -1.06 -3.88 -8.77
C MET A 248 -0.26 -3.97 -10.08
N LEU A 249 1.05 -3.74 -10.05
CA LEU A 249 1.88 -3.74 -11.26
C LEU A 249 2.51 -5.11 -11.54
N HIS A 250 3.44 -5.55 -10.69
CA HIS A 250 4.29 -6.70 -11.03
C HIS A 250 3.49 -8.00 -11.13
N LEU A 251 2.55 -8.25 -10.21
CA LEU A 251 1.72 -9.45 -10.25
C LEU A 251 0.79 -9.45 -11.49
N THR A 252 0.23 -8.27 -11.84
CA THR A 252 -0.56 -8.11 -13.07
C THR A 252 0.29 -8.39 -14.31
N PHE A 253 1.50 -7.87 -14.38
CA PHE A 253 2.41 -8.11 -15.52
C PHE A 253 2.84 -9.57 -15.61
N TYR A 254 3.11 -10.21 -14.47
CA TYR A 254 3.49 -11.62 -14.44
C TYR A 254 2.43 -12.52 -15.10
N HIS A 255 1.15 -12.20 -14.91
CA HIS A 255 0.02 -12.93 -15.50
C HIS A 255 -0.41 -12.43 -16.89
N GLY A 256 0.27 -11.45 -17.47
CA GLY A 256 -0.09 -10.87 -18.77
C GLY A 256 -1.41 -10.09 -18.73
N GLY A 257 -1.75 -9.51 -17.57
CA GLY A 257 -2.91 -8.65 -17.38
C GLY A 257 -2.71 -7.24 -17.92
N THR A 258 -3.68 -6.36 -17.73
CA THR A 258 -3.66 -4.96 -18.16
C THR A 258 -3.94 -4.04 -16.99
N CYS A 259 -3.10 -3.03 -16.76
CA CYS A 259 -3.34 -1.98 -15.77
C CYS A 259 -4.00 -0.77 -16.43
N VAL A 260 -5.20 -0.39 -15.98
CA VAL A 260 -5.85 0.87 -16.35
C VAL A 260 -5.42 1.93 -15.36
N VAL A 261 -4.51 2.81 -15.77
CA VAL A 261 -3.75 3.71 -14.89
C VAL A 261 -4.50 5.01 -14.68
N LEU A 262 -4.79 5.33 -13.42
CA LEU A 262 -5.25 6.65 -12.99
C LEU A 262 -4.11 7.39 -12.27
N PRO A 263 -3.82 8.65 -12.63
CA PRO A 263 -2.79 9.45 -11.95
C PRO A 263 -3.08 9.65 -10.46
N LYS A 264 -4.36 9.82 -10.13
CA LYS A 264 -4.90 9.88 -8.76
C LYS A 264 -6.30 9.30 -8.75
N PHE A 265 -6.77 8.90 -7.58
CA PHE A 265 -8.15 8.47 -7.42
C PHE A 265 -9.12 9.65 -7.61
N ASP A 266 -10.06 9.49 -8.53
CA ASP A 266 -11.24 10.30 -8.73
C ASP A 266 -12.42 9.36 -8.98
N LEU A 267 -13.47 9.45 -8.18
CA LEU A 267 -14.53 8.44 -8.20
C LEU A 267 -15.24 8.35 -9.55
N PRO A 268 -15.69 9.46 -10.18
CA PRO A 268 -16.29 9.39 -11.51
C PRO A 268 -15.38 8.76 -12.56
N THR A 269 -14.12 9.18 -12.64
CA THR A 269 -13.13 8.65 -13.59
C THR A 269 -12.84 7.17 -13.35
N ALA A 270 -12.80 6.73 -12.10
CA ALA A 270 -12.59 5.33 -11.74
C ALA A 270 -13.79 4.45 -12.21
N LEU A 271 -15.01 4.90 -11.96
CA LEU A 271 -16.24 4.21 -12.38
C LEU A 271 -16.38 4.13 -13.91
N GLU A 272 -16.13 5.26 -14.60
CA GLU A 272 -16.08 5.30 -16.06
C GLU A 272 -15.03 4.34 -16.62
N SER A 273 -13.85 4.28 -16.00
CA SER A 273 -12.78 3.37 -16.41
C SER A 273 -13.17 1.91 -16.26
N VAL A 274 -13.84 1.54 -15.16
CA VAL A 274 -14.37 0.16 -14.99
C VAL A 274 -15.32 -0.19 -16.12
N GLN A 275 -16.28 0.69 -16.40
CA GLN A 275 -17.29 0.47 -17.44
C GLN A 275 -16.67 0.41 -18.84
N LYS A 276 -15.81 1.38 -19.19
CA LYS A 276 -15.22 1.55 -20.53
C LYS A 276 -14.22 0.44 -20.87
N TYR A 277 -13.31 0.14 -19.95
CA TYR A 277 -12.24 -0.83 -20.18
C TYR A 277 -12.60 -2.22 -19.67
N LYS A 278 -13.83 -2.43 -19.16
CA LYS A 278 -14.30 -3.69 -18.61
C LYS A 278 -13.32 -4.26 -17.58
N CYS A 279 -12.93 -3.41 -16.61
CA CYS A 279 -12.03 -3.87 -15.55
C CYS A 279 -12.63 -5.08 -14.82
N THR A 280 -11.81 -6.12 -14.65
CA THR A 280 -12.24 -7.38 -14.01
C THR A 280 -11.92 -7.39 -12.53
N SER A 281 -11.02 -6.51 -12.11
CA SER A 281 -10.62 -6.39 -10.70
C SER A 281 -10.27 -4.94 -10.34
N ALA A 282 -10.48 -4.62 -9.06
CA ALA A 282 -10.07 -3.35 -8.48
C ALA A 282 -9.30 -3.60 -7.18
N LEU A 283 -8.11 -2.99 -7.07
CA LEU A 283 -7.33 -2.98 -5.84
C LEU A 283 -7.57 -1.64 -5.15
N VAL A 284 -8.11 -1.69 -3.93
CA VAL A 284 -8.60 -0.50 -3.25
C VAL A 284 -8.12 -0.43 -1.80
N VAL A 285 -8.37 0.70 -1.18
CA VAL A 285 -8.18 0.94 0.26
C VAL A 285 -9.53 1.30 0.89
N PRO A 286 -9.71 1.19 2.23
CA PRO A 286 -11.01 1.38 2.87
C PRO A 286 -11.76 2.67 2.48
N PRO A 287 -11.11 3.86 2.31
CA PRO A 287 -11.81 5.05 1.84
C PRO A 287 -12.44 4.90 0.45
N ILE A 288 -11.76 4.19 -0.46
CA ILE A 288 -12.30 3.92 -1.80
C ILE A 288 -13.46 2.91 -1.71
N ALA A 289 -13.29 1.86 -0.91
CA ALA A 289 -14.37 0.89 -0.65
C ALA A 289 -15.61 1.56 -0.05
N LEU A 290 -15.41 2.50 0.87
CA LEU A 290 -16.48 3.31 1.47
C LEU A 290 -17.19 4.17 0.42
N ALA A 291 -16.44 4.86 -0.44
CA ALA A 291 -17.01 5.65 -1.54
C ALA A 291 -17.82 4.77 -2.50
N LEU A 292 -17.30 3.61 -2.89
CA LEU A 292 -18.00 2.63 -3.72
C LEU A 292 -19.27 2.08 -3.05
N ALA A 293 -19.26 1.92 -1.72
CA ALA A 293 -20.41 1.41 -0.98
C ALA A 293 -21.52 2.46 -0.78
N LYS A 294 -21.15 3.75 -0.58
CA LYS A 294 -22.12 4.76 -0.12
C LYS A 294 -22.45 5.86 -1.14
N HIS A 295 -21.52 6.21 -2.05
CA HIS A 295 -21.74 7.36 -2.92
C HIS A 295 -22.80 7.06 -4.01
N PRO A 296 -23.85 7.90 -4.16
CA PRO A 296 -24.97 7.61 -5.08
C PRO A 296 -24.58 7.53 -6.56
N ILE A 297 -23.51 8.24 -6.98
CA ILE A 297 -23.04 8.22 -8.37
C ILE A 297 -22.70 6.81 -8.90
N VAL A 298 -22.35 5.88 -7.99
CA VAL A 298 -21.97 4.50 -8.34
C VAL A 298 -23.07 3.78 -9.12
N ASP A 299 -24.35 4.09 -8.83
CA ASP A 299 -25.49 3.45 -9.46
C ASP A 299 -25.67 3.84 -10.93
N ASN A 300 -24.98 4.89 -11.39
CA ASN A 300 -25.03 5.37 -12.78
C ASN A 300 -24.06 4.62 -13.72
N TYR A 301 -23.27 3.69 -13.21
CA TYR A 301 -22.23 3.00 -13.98
C TYR A 301 -22.42 1.48 -13.97
N ASP A 302 -22.07 0.83 -15.08
CA ASP A 302 -22.02 -0.62 -15.18
C ASP A 302 -20.69 -1.18 -14.62
N LEU A 303 -20.76 -1.78 -13.45
CA LEU A 303 -19.63 -2.41 -12.76
C LEU A 303 -19.68 -3.95 -12.85
N THR A 304 -20.52 -4.53 -13.70
CA THR A 304 -20.75 -5.98 -13.77
C THR A 304 -19.55 -6.77 -14.27
N SER A 305 -18.54 -6.10 -14.86
CA SER A 305 -17.27 -6.72 -15.26
C SER A 305 -16.36 -7.05 -14.07
N LEU A 306 -16.56 -6.40 -12.91
CA LEU A 306 -15.74 -6.67 -11.73
C LEU A 306 -16.04 -8.05 -11.15
N ARG A 307 -15.04 -8.92 -11.16
CA ARG A 307 -15.07 -10.25 -10.50
C ARG A 307 -14.78 -10.11 -9.01
N TYR A 308 -13.78 -9.29 -8.66
CA TYR A 308 -13.44 -9.03 -7.27
C TYR A 308 -12.91 -7.61 -7.03
N ILE A 309 -13.08 -7.17 -5.80
CA ILE A 309 -12.44 -5.99 -5.22
C ILE A 309 -11.58 -6.47 -4.05
N LEU A 310 -10.27 -6.26 -4.14
CA LEU A 310 -9.33 -6.58 -3.07
C LEU A 310 -8.98 -5.30 -2.29
N CYS A 311 -9.39 -5.25 -1.04
CA CYS A 311 -9.07 -4.16 -0.13
C CYS A 311 -7.82 -4.50 0.71
N GLY A 312 -6.91 -3.53 0.84
CA GLY A 312 -5.69 -3.68 1.64
C GLY A 312 -5.27 -2.38 2.31
N ALA A 313 -4.06 -2.37 2.88
CA ALA A 313 -3.41 -1.28 3.59
C ALA A 313 -4.01 -0.91 4.96
N ALA A 314 -5.27 -1.16 5.22
CA ALA A 314 -5.93 -1.00 6.52
C ALA A 314 -7.13 -1.95 6.63
N PRO A 315 -7.59 -2.30 7.85
CA PRO A 315 -8.74 -3.17 8.02
C PRO A 315 -10.01 -2.61 7.39
N LEU A 316 -10.78 -3.48 6.74
CA LEU A 316 -12.13 -3.20 6.25
C LEU A 316 -13.14 -3.90 7.16
N SER A 317 -14.08 -3.16 7.76
CA SER A 317 -15.06 -3.78 8.64
C SER A 317 -15.96 -4.76 7.89
N ALA A 318 -16.45 -5.79 8.59
CA ALA A 318 -17.33 -6.80 7.99
C ALA A 318 -18.61 -6.15 7.41
N GLU A 319 -19.14 -5.16 8.11
CA GLU A 319 -20.35 -4.42 7.72
C GLU A 319 -20.14 -3.66 6.42
N LEU A 320 -19.01 -2.94 6.28
CA LEU A 320 -18.70 -2.20 5.06
C LEU A 320 -18.42 -3.15 3.89
N GLN A 321 -17.74 -4.25 4.15
CA GLN A 321 -17.51 -5.31 3.16
C GLN A 321 -18.83 -5.89 2.64
N GLN A 322 -19.78 -6.20 3.54
CA GLN A 322 -21.11 -6.69 3.19
C GLN A 322 -21.94 -5.65 2.45
N ALA A 323 -21.93 -4.38 2.92
CA ALA A 323 -22.65 -3.30 2.28
C ALA A 323 -22.20 -3.09 0.83
N LEU A 324 -20.88 -3.11 0.58
CA LEU A 324 -20.33 -3.01 -0.77
C LEU A 324 -20.71 -4.22 -1.64
N SER A 325 -20.63 -5.44 -1.09
CA SER A 325 -21.03 -6.66 -1.80
C SER A 325 -22.52 -6.64 -2.18
N GLN A 326 -23.41 -6.22 -1.26
CA GLN A 326 -24.84 -6.08 -1.52
C GLN A 326 -25.11 -5.04 -2.60
N ARG A 327 -24.44 -3.89 -2.57
CA ARG A 327 -24.57 -2.87 -3.61
C ARG A 327 -24.17 -3.39 -4.99
N LEU A 328 -23.14 -4.21 -5.06
CA LEU A 328 -22.70 -4.87 -6.29
C LEU A 328 -23.52 -6.14 -6.61
N LYS A 329 -24.70 -6.30 -5.97
CA LYS A 329 -25.67 -7.37 -6.18
C LYS A 329 -25.08 -8.78 -5.97
N GLY A 330 -24.08 -8.92 -5.12
CA GLY A 330 -23.42 -10.19 -4.81
C GLY A 330 -22.66 -10.84 -6.00
N ARG A 331 -22.45 -10.10 -7.09
CA ARG A 331 -21.73 -10.60 -8.28
C ARG A 331 -20.24 -10.41 -8.21
N THR A 332 -19.80 -9.50 -7.35
CA THR A 332 -18.40 -9.15 -7.15
C THR A 332 -17.97 -9.60 -5.76
N TYR A 333 -16.91 -10.39 -5.69
CA TYR A 333 -16.31 -10.73 -4.41
C TYR A 333 -15.61 -9.50 -3.82
N VAL A 334 -16.03 -9.07 -2.64
CA VAL A 334 -15.35 -8.02 -1.88
C VAL A 334 -14.53 -8.70 -0.81
N VAL A 335 -13.22 -8.63 -0.92
CA VAL A 335 -12.29 -9.37 -0.07
C VAL A 335 -11.17 -8.45 0.44
N GLN A 336 -10.48 -8.88 1.47
CA GLN A 336 -9.34 -8.14 1.99
C GLN A 336 -8.14 -9.06 2.22
N GLY A 337 -6.93 -8.51 2.07
CA GLY A 337 -5.68 -9.19 2.34
C GLY A 337 -4.86 -8.45 3.38
N LEU A 338 -3.91 -9.15 4.00
CA LEU A 338 -2.94 -8.58 4.94
C LEU A 338 -1.55 -8.65 4.35
N GLY A 339 -0.87 -7.52 4.40
CA GLY A 339 0.53 -7.40 4.04
C GLY A 339 1.08 -6.04 4.42
N MET A 340 2.37 -5.92 4.31
CA MET A 340 3.11 -4.73 4.67
C MET A 340 4.35 -4.61 3.77
N THR A 341 5.01 -3.46 3.80
CA THR A 341 6.22 -3.27 3.00
C THR A 341 7.27 -4.33 3.33
N GLU A 342 7.36 -4.68 4.59
CA GLU A 342 8.29 -5.64 5.19
C GLU A 342 8.02 -7.11 4.79
N THR A 343 6.82 -7.42 4.27
CA THR A 343 6.48 -8.74 3.68
C THR A 343 6.39 -8.70 2.15
N THR A 344 7.05 -7.73 1.52
CA THR A 344 7.00 -7.54 0.06
C THR A 344 5.55 -7.43 -0.45
N SER A 345 4.70 -6.71 0.29
CA SER A 345 3.27 -6.47 0.06
C SER A 345 2.31 -7.54 0.59
N VAL A 346 2.63 -8.83 0.54
CA VAL A 346 1.64 -9.89 0.81
C VAL A 346 2.14 -10.84 1.89
N GLY A 347 1.29 -11.14 2.88
CA GLY A 347 1.52 -12.18 3.89
C GLY A 347 0.34 -13.15 3.98
N VAL A 348 -0.88 -12.60 3.82
CA VAL A 348 -2.14 -13.34 3.93
C VAL A 348 -3.08 -12.89 2.82
N ILE A 349 -3.71 -13.84 2.14
CA ILE A 349 -4.65 -13.59 1.04
C ILE A 349 -5.95 -14.37 1.24
N PRO A 350 -7.10 -13.81 0.80
CA PRO A 350 -8.38 -14.51 0.85
C PRO A 350 -8.48 -15.56 -0.26
N TYR A 351 -9.34 -16.55 -0.06
CA TYR A 351 -10.01 -17.24 -1.15
C TYR A 351 -11.20 -16.38 -1.60
N LEU A 352 -11.59 -16.46 -2.87
CA LEU A 352 -12.83 -15.79 -3.32
C LEU A 352 -14.04 -16.57 -2.84
N GLU A 353 -14.08 -17.87 -3.14
CA GLU A 353 -15.13 -18.75 -2.63
C GLU A 353 -14.94 -19.02 -1.13
N GLY A 354 -16.00 -18.79 -0.36
CA GLY A 354 -15.95 -18.94 1.10
C GLY A 354 -15.23 -17.84 1.85
N ALA A 355 -14.94 -16.69 1.21
CA ALA A 355 -14.40 -15.53 1.89
C ALA A 355 -15.32 -15.08 3.03
N LYS A 356 -14.76 -14.98 4.24
CA LYS A 356 -15.49 -14.54 5.43
C LYS A 356 -15.37 -13.02 5.59
N PRO A 357 -16.47 -12.27 5.72
CA PRO A 357 -16.40 -10.84 6.02
C PRO A 357 -15.61 -10.55 7.30
N GLY A 358 -14.73 -9.55 7.25
CA GLY A 358 -13.84 -9.19 8.36
C GLY A 358 -12.58 -10.02 8.48
N TYR A 359 -12.41 -11.10 7.69
CA TYR A 359 -11.20 -11.90 7.65
C TYR A 359 -10.32 -11.53 6.44
N VAL A 360 -9.01 -11.66 6.62
CA VAL A 360 -8.01 -11.35 5.57
C VAL A 360 -7.55 -12.61 4.80
N GLY A 361 -8.05 -13.80 5.19
CA GLY A 361 -7.77 -15.06 4.51
C GLY A 361 -6.70 -15.91 5.18
N LYS A 362 -5.87 -16.59 4.38
CA LYS A 362 -4.87 -17.57 4.81
C LYS A 362 -3.46 -17.17 4.38
N LEU A 363 -2.44 -17.72 5.04
CA LEU A 363 -1.03 -17.48 4.68
C LEU A 363 -0.79 -17.80 3.20
N ILE A 364 -0.04 -16.95 2.51
CA ILE A 364 0.42 -17.26 1.16
C ILE A 364 1.41 -18.44 1.19
N SER A 365 1.62 -19.05 0.05
CA SER A 365 2.52 -20.21 -0.10
C SER A 365 3.87 -19.99 0.60
N THR A 366 4.41 -21.06 1.21
CA THR A 366 5.75 -21.08 1.83
C THR A 366 5.94 -20.04 2.97
N MET A 367 4.84 -19.49 3.51
CA MET A 367 4.87 -18.65 4.71
C MET A 367 4.57 -19.47 5.96
N GLU A 368 5.20 -19.06 7.04
CA GLU A 368 4.95 -19.55 8.39
C GLU A 368 4.47 -18.40 9.27
N ALA A 369 3.63 -18.71 10.25
CA ALA A 369 3.14 -17.73 11.24
C ALA A 369 3.16 -18.28 12.65
N ARG A 370 3.29 -17.37 13.61
CA ARG A 370 3.02 -17.56 15.04
C ARG A 370 2.06 -16.47 15.50
N LEU A 371 1.26 -16.78 16.53
CA LEU A 371 0.50 -15.79 17.30
C LEU A 371 1.08 -15.78 18.71
N VAL A 372 1.61 -14.65 19.13
CA VAL A 372 2.36 -14.54 20.39
C VAL A 372 1.75 -13.48 21.32
N ASP A 373 1.94 -13.68 22.62
CA ASP A 373 1.60 -12.71 23.65
C ASP A 373 2.67 -11.61 23.79
N VAL A 374 2.50 -10.74 24.77
CA VAL A 374 3.42 -9.63 25.05
C VAL A 374 4.82 -10.09 25.50
N ASP A 375 4.95 -11.33 25.97
CA ASP A 375 6.22 -11.95 26.38
C ASP A 375 6.87 -12.75 25.24
N GLY A 376 6.28 -12.77 24.03
CA GLY A 376 6.74 -13.54 22.88
C GLY A 376 6.44 -15.04 22.95
N LYS A 377 5.57 -15.47 23.87
CA LYS A 377 5.11 -16.85 23.99
C LYS A 377 3.89 -17.08 23.11
N ASP A 378 3.76 -18.29 22.57
CA ASP A 378 2.61 -18.64 21.74
C ASP A 378 1.32 -18.58 22.56
N VAL A 379 0.30 -17.90 22.03
CA VAL A 379 -1.05 -17.89 22.61
C VAL A 379 -1.76 -19.23 22.40
N LYS A 380 -2.81 -19.49 23.16
CA LYS A 380 -3.64 -20.68 22.93
C LYS A 380 -4.42 -20.57 21.63
N ARG A 381 -4.74 -21.70 21.03
CA ARG A 381 -5.54 -21.75 19.81
C ARG A 381 -6.89 -21.03 20.02
N GLY A 382 -7.20 -20.10 19.13
CA GLY A 382 -8.41 -19.27 19.20
C GLY A 382 -8.26 -17.97 20.01
N GLU A 383 -7.13 -17.77 20.69
CA GLU A 383 -6.82 -16.49 21.34
C GLU A 383 -6.11 -15.53 20.36
N ALA A 384 -6.32 -14.23 20.59
CA ALA A 384 -5.65 -13.19 19.85
C ALA A 384 -4.19 -13.06 20.31
N GLY A 385 -3.28 -12.83 19.36
CA GLY A 385 -1.87 -12.58 19.61
C GLY A 385 -1.23 -11.74 18.52
N GLU A 386 -0.04 -11.21 18.79
CA GLU A 386 0.74 -10.53 17.76
C GLU A 386 1.13 -11.54 16.69
N LEU A 387 0.82 -11.21 15.44
CA LEU A 387 1.19 -12.03 14.28
C LEU A 387 2.68 -11.87 13.97
N TRP A 388 3.42 -12.95 14.09
CA TRP A 388 4.79 -13.04 13.61
C TRP A 388 4.81 -13.87 12.33
N LEU A 389 5.53 -13.37 11.31
CA LEU A 389 5.62 -13.99 9.99
C LEU A 389 7.05 -14.36 9.64
N ARG A 390 7.25 -15.50 8.99
CA ARG A 390 8.52 -15.94 8.43
C ARG A 390 8.32 -16.54 7.03
N GLY A 391 9.17 -16.15 6.09
CA GLY A 391 9.09 -16.68 4.72
C GLY A 391 10.05 -15.96 3.76
N PRO A 392 10.19 -16.48 2.54
CA PRO A 392 11.17 -15.96 1.56
C PRO A 392 10.86 -14.56 1.03
N ASN A 393 9.66 -14.06 1.23
CA ASN A 393 9.23 -12.70 0.87
C ASN A 393 9.38 -11.68 2.02
N VAL A 394 9.86 -12.09 3.20
CA VAL A 394 10.20 -11.16 4.27
C VAL A 394 11.45 -10.38 3.88
N MET A 395 11.45 -9.07 4.15
CA MET A 395 12.52 -8.13 3.81
C MET A 395 13.90 -8.57 4.30
N LEU A 396 14.95 -8.01 3.70
CA LEU A 396 16.33 -8.18 4.19
C LEU A 396 16.58 -7.43 5.50
N GLY A 397 15.78 -6.40 5.79
CA GLY A 397 15.88 -5.51 6.93
C GLY A 397 15.58 -4.08 6.53
N TYR A 398 15.72 -3.15 7.48
CA TYR A 398 15.69 -1.72 7.18
C TYR A 398 17.07 -1.24 6.73
N HIS A 399 17.12 -0.47 5.66
CA HIS A 399 18.38 0.02 5.12
C HIS A 399 18.99 1.10 6.04
N LYS A 400 20.26 0.95 6.39
CA LYS A 400 21.06 1.86 7.25
C LYS A 400 20.58 2.03 8.70
N ILE A 401 19.59 1.28 9.14
CA ILE A 401 19.13 1.33 10.53
C ILE A 401 18.98 -0.09 11.07
N GLU A 402 19.12 -0.22 12.40
CA GLU A 402 18.92 -1.49 13.06
C GLU A 402 17.47 -1.98 12.88
N THR A 403 17.33 -3.23 12.47
CA THR A 403 16.01 -3.87 12.28
C THR A 403 15.61 -4.62 13.56
N LYS A 404 14.90 -3.92 14.46
CA LYS A 404 14.44 -4.49 15.73
C LYS A 404 13.21 -5.37 15.59
N ASP A 405 12.47 -5.19 14.47
CA ASP A 405 11.23 -5.91 14.21
C ASP A 405 11.47 -7.28 13.53
N LEU A 406 12.74 -7.69 13.36
CA LEU A 406 13.14 -8.99 12.80
C LEU A 406 14.02 -9.75 13.81
N THR A 407 13.58 -10.95 14.19
CA THR A 407 14.33 -11.80 15.12
C THR A 407 15.52 -12.48 14.44
N PRO A 408 16.55 -12.92 15.17
CA PRO A 408 17.71 -13.61 14.59
C PRO A 408 17.37 -14.90 13.82
N ASP A 409 16.28 -15.57 14.17
CA ASP A 409 15.77 -16.77 13.50
C ASP A 409 14.73 -16.47 12.38
N GLY A 410 14.62 -15.19 11.98
CA GLY A 410 13.92 -14.74 10.78
C GLY A 410 12.42 -14.47 10.96
N TRP A 411 11.90 -14.37 12.19
CA TRP A 411 10.54 -13.95 12.42
C TRP A 411 10.41 -12.42 12.35
N LEU A 412 9.50 -11.95 11.50
CA LEU A 412 9.07 -10.55 11.43
C LEU A 412 7.95 -10.33 12.45
N MET A 413 8.17 -9.46 13.41
CA MET A 413 7.16 -8.96 14.35
C MET A 413 6.33 -7.89 13.64
N THR A 414 5.07 -8.22 13.27
CA THR A 414 4.27 -7.33 12.41
C THR A 414 3.68 -6.13 13.14
N GLY A 415 3.53 -6.26 14.46
CA GLY A 415 2.79 -5.30 15.28
C GLY A 415 1.26 -5.38 15.08
N ASP A 416 0.76 -6.33 14.30
CA ASP A 416 -0.67 -6.56 14.10
C ASP A 416 -1.15 -7.67 15.04
N ILE A 417 -2.15 -7.38 15.89
CA ILE A 417 -2.83 -8.37 16.71
C ILE A 417 -3.86 -9.08 15.84
N CYS A 418 -3.72 -10.38 15.74
CA CYS A 418 -4.58 -11.22 14.91
C CYS A 418 -5.19 -12.37 15.68
N GLU A 419 -6.32 -12.84 15.20
CA GLU A 419 -6.94 -14.12 15.56
C GLU A 419 -6.89 -15.05 14.36
N ARG A 420 -6.88 -16.36 14.63
CA ARG A 420 -6.94 -17.40 13.61
C ARG A 420 -8.08 -18.38 13.94
N ASP A 421 -9.01 -18.54 12.98
CA ASP A 421 -10.10 -19.48 13.14
C ASP A 421 -9.65 -20.96 12.93
N GLU A 422 -10.57 -21.89 13.16
CA GLU A 422 -10.30 -23.33 12.99
C GLU A 422 -10.01 -23.73 11.55
N GLU A 423 -10.54 -22.98 10.58
CA GLU A 423 -10.32 -23.20 9.15
C GLU A 423 -9.00 -22.59 8.66
N GLY A 424 -8.30 -21.83 9.51
CA GLY A 424 -7.01 -21.23 9.23
C GLY A 424 -7.09 -19.82 8.65
N ASN A 425 -8.26 -19.17 8.67
CA ASN A 425 -8.38 -17.78 8.26
C ASN A 425 -7.91 -16.86 9.38
N TYR A 426 -7.20 -15.79 9.00
CA TYR A 426 -6.75 -14.74 9.92
C TYR A 426 -7.72 -13.56 9.90
N ARG A 427 -7.91 -12.94 11.06
CA ARG A 427 -8.61 -11.68 11.24
C ARG A 427 -7.69 -10.72 11.99
N VAL A 428 -7.53 -9.52 11.45
CA VAL A 428 -6.81 -8.44 12.15
C VAL A 428 -7.76 -7.83 13.18
N VAL A 429 -7.36 -7.85 14.43
CA VAL A 429 -8.10 -7.24 15.54
C VAL A 429 -7.76 -5.76 15.62
N GLU A 430 -6.46 -5.42 15.70
CA GLU A 430 -5.95 -4.05 15.75
C GLU A 430 -4.41 -4.06 15.67
N ARG A 431 -3.82 -2.90 15.50
CA ARG A 431 -2.39 -2.69 15.74
C ARG A 431 -2.07 -2.65 17.24
N SER A 432 -1.04 -3.35 17.67
CA SER A 432 -0.59 -3.41 19.07
C SER A 432 -0.41 -2.02 19.71
N LYS A 433 0.13 -1.05 18.93
CA LYS A 433 0.36 0.34 19.37
C LYS A 433 -0.89 1.22 19.37
N ASP A 434 -1.95 0.80 18.70
CA ASP A 434 -3.19 1.57 18.57
C ASP A 434 -4.28 1.05 19.50
N LEU A 435 -4.08 -0.10 20.16
CA LEU A 435 -4.97 -0.60 21.21
C LEU A 435 -5.09 0.40 22.35
N ILE A 436 -6.31 0.77 22.68
CA ILE A 436 -6.63 1.70 23.77
C ILE A 436 -6.66 0.92 25.08
N LYS A 437 -5.83 1.30 26.04
CA LYS A 437 -5.70 0.63 27.33
C LYS A 437 -6.67 1.26 28.33
N TYR A 438 -7.90 0.76 28.40
CA TYR A 438 -8.95 1.25 29.29
C TYR A 438 -9.12 0.34 30.51
N LYS A 439 -8.64 0.77 31.70
CA LYS A 439 -8.84 0.07 32.99
C LYS A 439 -8.60 -1.45 32.93
N GLY A 440 -7.49 -1.86 32.30
CA GLY A 440 -7.12 -3.26 32.12
C GLY A 440 -7.76 -3.95 30.90
N PHE A 441 -8.71 -3.31 30.22
CA PHE A 441 -9.25 -3.80 28.95
C PHE A 441 -8.44 -3.22 27.77
N GLN A 442 -8.34 -4.00 26.71
CA GLN A 442 -7.83 -3.55 25.43
C GLN A 442 -9.01 -3.27 24.48
N VAL A 443 -9.16 -2.03 24.06
CA VAL A 443 -10.19 -1.61 23.12
C VAL A 443 -9.57 -1.41 21.76
N ALA A 444 -10.03 -2.16 20.75
CA ALA A 444 -9.62 -2.02 19.37
C ALA A 444 -10.35 -0.83 18.71
N PRO A 445 -9.65 0.25 18.32
CA PRO A 445 -10.26 1.35 17.58
C PRO A 445 -11.02 0.90 16.33
N ALA A 446 -10.50 -0.05 15.57
CA ALA A 446 -11.12 -0.52 14.34
C ALA A 446 -12.53 -1.12 14.56
N GLU A 447 -12.77 -1.77 15.69
CA GLU A 447 -14.09 -2.29 16.04
C GLU A 447 -15.10 -1.16 16.30
N VAL A 448 -14.66 -0.13 17.02
CA VAL A 448 -15.50 1.04 17.30
C VAL A 448 -15.75 1.85 16.05
N GLU A 449 -14.71 2.05 15.21
CA GLU A 449 -14.79 2.69 13.89
C GLU A 449 -15.77 1.94 12.98
N GLY A 450 -15.72 0.61 12.96
CA GLY A 450 -16.66 -0.23 12.21
C GLY A 450 -18.11 0.04 12.58
N ILE A 451 -18.42 0.10 13.88
CA ILE A 451 -19.78 0.42 14.35
C ILE A 451 -20.17 1.87 14.01
N LEU A 452 -19.27 2.84 14.19
CA LEU A 452 -19.54 4.24 13.83
C LEU A 452 -19.91 4.40 12.35
N LEU A 453 -19.26 3.68 11.44
CA LEU A 453 -19.54 3.72 10.00
C LEU A 453 -20.91 3.11 9.61
N THR A 454 -21.53 2.32 10.51
CA THR A 454 -22.92 1.84 10.33
C THR A 454 -23.97 2.85 10.81
N SER A 455 -23.56 3.90 11.50
CA SER A 455 -24.44 4.94 12.03
C SER A 455 -24.98 5.82 10.90
N PRO A 456 -26.25 6.25 10.94
CA PRO A 456 -26.78 7.23 10.01
C PRO A 456 -26.16 8.62 10.16
N TYR A 457 -25.49 8.89 11.28
CA TYR A 457 -24.91 10.19 11.62
C TYR A 457 -23.51 10.41 11.04
N VAL A 458 -22.81 9.35 10.60
CA VAL A 458 -21.35 9.37 10.33
C VAL A 458 -21.05 8.95 8.90
N VAL A 459 -20.29 9.78 8.20
CA VAL A 459 -19.74 9.48 6.86
C VAL A 459 -18.37 8.83 6.97
N ASP A 460 -17.50 9.37 7.85
CA ASP A 460 -16.13 8.88 8.07
C ASP A 460 -15.75 9.08 9.53
N CYS A 461 -14.84 8.27 10.06
CA CYS A 461 -14.44 8.37 11.45
C CYS A 461 -13.05 7.81 11.72
N ALA A 462 -12.51 8.19 12.88
CA ALA A 462 -11.33 7.58 13.48
C ALA A 462 -11.47 7.56 14.99
N VAL A 463 -10.93 6.52 15.62
CA VAL A 463 -10.93 6.37 17.09
C VAL A 463 -9.50 6.29 17.59
N ILE A 464 -9.22 7.04 18.67
CA ILE A 464 -7.93 7.03 19.36
C ILE A 464 -8.12 6.91 20.88
N GLY A 465 -7.08 6.45 21.58
CA GLY A 465 -6.97 6.59 23.03
C GLY A 465 -6.47 7.98 23.41
N VAL A 466 -7.09 8.61 24.38
CA VAL A 466 -6.63 9.83 25.03
C VAL A 466 -6.41 9.59 26.50
N TRP A 467 -5.24 9.97 27.02
CA TRP A 467 -4.93 9.78 28.43
C TRP A 467 -5.79 10.65 29.33
N SER A 468 -6.30 10.06 30.40
CA SER A 468 -7.01 10.75 31.49
C SER A 468 -6.21 10.64 32.77
N GLU A 469 -5.68 11.77 33.25
CA GLU A 469 -4.97 11.82 34.54
C GLU A 469 -5.90 11.44 35.72
N GLU A 470 -7.14 11.93 35.68
CA GLU A 470 -8.15 11.65 36.72
C GLU A 470 -8.44 10.17 36.86
N GLN A 471 -8.50 9.43 35.74
CA GLN A 471 -8.85 8.00 35.76
C GLN A 471 -7.62 7.08 35.62
N ALA A 472 -6.41 7.64 35.46
CA ALA A 472 -5.15 6.93 35.24
C ALA A 472 -5.26 5.84 34.13
N THR A 473 -5.93 6.18 33.02
CA THR A 473 -6.18 5.25 31.91
C THR A 473 -6.42 6.02 30.61
N GLU A 474 -6.35 5.32 29.48
CA GLU A 474 -6.78 5.87 28.21
C GLU A 474 -8.31 5.80 28.07
N LEU A 475 -8.91 6.82 27.47
CA LEU A 475 -10.33 6.89 27.15
C LEU A 475 -10.52 6.86 25.62
N PRO A 476 -11.41 6.00 25.10
CA PRO A 476 -11.75 6.02 23.67
C PRO A 476 -12.38 7.36 23.28
N ARG A 477 -11.79 8.03 22.28
CA ARG A 477 -12.27 9.27 21.67
C ARG A 477 -12.51 9.04 20.19
N ALA A 478 -13.67 9.48 19.70
CA ALA A 478 -13.98 9.48 18.28
C ALA A 478 -13.83 10.86 17.66
N TYR A 479 -13.24 10.90 16.47
CA TYR A 479 -13.33 11.98 15.51
C TYR A 479 -14.22 11.53 14.38
N ILE A 480 -15.21 12.34 13.99
CA ILE A 480 -16.20 11.97 12.98
C ILE A 480 -16.33 13.06 11.91
N VAL A 481 -16.59 12.65 10.67
CA VAL A 481 -17.16 13.48 9.62
C VAL A 481 -18.66 13.21 9.60
N PRO A 482 -19.51 14.21 9.90
CA PRO A 482 -20.95 13.98 10.01
C PRO A 482 -21.60 13.78 8.64
N HIS A 483 -22.71 13.02 8.65
CA HIS A 483 -23.58 12.98 7.48
C HIS A 483 -24.20 14.39 7.27
N PRO A 484 -24.30 14.89 6.02
CA PRO A 484 -24.81 16.24 5.75
C PRO A 484 -26.16 16.53 6.40
N ASP A 485 -27.07 15.56 6.44
CA ASP A 485 -28.40 15.69 7.02
C ASP A 485 -28.39 15.92 8.54
N HIS A 486 -27.30 15.53 9.21
CA HIS A 486 -27.14 15.61 10.67
C HIS A 486 -26.07 16.60 11.11
N ALA A 487 -25.29 17.18 10.18
CA ALA A 487 -24.14 18.02 10.49
C ALA A 487 -24.45 19.25 11.36
N LYS A 488 -25.68 19.75 11.30
CA LYS A 488 -26.16 20.91 12.09
C LYS A 488 -26.94 20.52 13.35
N SER A 489 -27.06 19.23 13.66
CA SER A 489 -27.81 18.78 14.85
C SER A 489 -27.07 19.19 16.12
N PRO A 490 -27.72 19.87 17.07
CA PRO A 490 -27.11 20.22 18.35
C PRO A 490 -26.84 19.00 19.25
N THR A 491 -27.46 17.85 18.97
CA THR A 491 -27.32 16.60 19.73
C THR A 491 -26.41 15.59 19.05
N LEU A 492 -25.84 15.92 17.88
CA LEU A 492 -25.05 14.99 17.04
C LEU A 492 -24.04 14.15 17.85
N GLN A 493 -23.23 14.81 18.67
CA GLN A 493 -22.18 14.12 19.44
C GLN A 493 -22.77 13.14 20.46
N GLN A 494 -23.89 13.50 21.09
CA GLN A 494 -24.61 12.67 22.05
C GLN A 494 -25.28 11.48 21.36
N ASP A 495 -25.90 11.72 20.19
CA ASP A 495 -26.57 10.68 19.40
C ASP A 495 -25.56 9.65 18.88
N VAL A 496 -24.39 10.08 18.44
CA VAL A 496 -23.28 9.21 18.03
C VAL A 496 -22.76 8.40 19.22
N ALA A 497 -22.53 9.02 20.39
CA ALA A 497 -22.08 8.31 21.56
C ALA A 497 -23.11 7.26 22.04
N LYS A 498 -24.37 7.64 22.05
CA LYS A 498 -25.48 6.74 22.40
C LYS A 498 -25.61 5.57 21.42
N TYR A 499 -25.38 5.80 20.12
CA TYR A 499 -25.39 4.75 19.10
C TYR A 499 -24.33 3.69 19.39
N VAL A 500 -23.11 4.10 19.73
CA VAL A 500 -22.02 3.18 20.13
C VAL A 500 -22.36 2.45 21.42
N GLU A 501 -22.92 3.14 22.43
CA GLU A 501 -23.32 2.54 23.70
C GLU A 501 -24.34 1.42 23.56
N GLN A 502 -25.25 1.52 22.60
CA GLN A 502 -26.28 0.52 22.34
C GLN A 502 -25.74 -0.75 21.67
N LYS A 503 -24.59 -0.67 21.01
CA LYS A 503 -24.05 -1.74 20.17
C LYS A 503 -22.79 -2.39 20.72
N LEU A 504 -22.05 -1.68 21.56
CA LEU A 504 -20.77 -2.16 22.08
C LEU A 504 -20.74 -2.28 23.60
N ALA A 505 -19.86 -3.17 24.08
CA ALA A 505 -19.65 -3.40 25.50
C ALA A 505 -19.19 -2.12 26.21
N HIS A 506 -19.47 -2.04 27.51
CA HIS A 506 -19.26 -0.87 28.38
C HIS A 506 -17.84 -0.28 28.30
N HIS A 507 -16.79 -1.10 28.20
CA HIS A 507 -15.40 -0.62 28.12
C HIS A 507 -15.06 0.03 26.79
N LYS A 508 -15.86 -0.17 25.73
CA LYS A 508 -15.67 0.38 24.38
C LYS A 508 -16.39 1.70 24.13
N ARG A 509 -17.10 2.23 25.13
CA ARG A 509 -17.85 3.48 25.01
C ARG A 509 -16.92 4.68 24.83
N LEU A 510 -17.38 5.70 24.10
CA LEU A 510 -16.61 6.90 23.73
C LEU A 510 -16.45 7.91 24.90
N ARG A 511 -15.80 7.48 25.99
CA ARG A 511 -15.62 8.31 27.19
C ARG A 511 -14.68 9.49 27.00
N GLY A 512 -13.80 9.43 26.00
CA GLY A 512 -12.94 10.53 25.58
C GLY A 512 -13.68 11.61 24.76
N GLY A 513 -14.99 11.37 24.48
CA GLY A 513 -15.86 12.28 23.73
C GLY A 513 -15.92 11.98 22.22
N VAL A 514 -16.82 12.72 21.56
CA VAL A 514 -17.00 12.72 20.11
C VAL A 514 -16.69 14.13 19.59
N PHE A 515 -15.85 14.24 18.58
CA PHE A 515 -15.41 15.50 17.99
C PHE A 515 -15.68 15.49 16.48
N VAL A 516 -16.07 16.64 15.94
CA VAL A 516 -16.39 16.79 14.52
C VAL A 516 -15.18 17.35 13.77
N LEU A 517 -14.87 16.78 12.63
CA LEU A 517 -13.87 17.27 11.67
C LEU A 517 -14.50 17.38 10.28
N ASP A 518 -13.93 18.24 9.44
CA ASP A 518 -14.30 18.32 8.03
C ASP A 518 -13.80 17.11 7.24
N ALA A 519 -12.65 16.53 7.63
CA ALA A 519 -12.07 15.32 7.05
C ALA A 519 -11.20 14.59 8.08
N ILE A 520 -11.19 13.25 8.02
CA ILE A 520 -10.25 12.43 8.79
C ILE A 520 -8.87 12.45 8.10
N PRO A 521 -7.78 12.81 8.82
CA PRO A 521 -6.45 12.82 8.23
C PRO A 521 -6.01 11.41 7.82
N LYS A 522 -5.64 11.26 6.54
CA LYS A 522 -5.22 9.99 5.95
C LYS A 522 -3.95 10.16 5.11
N SER A 523 -3.13 9.12 5.07
CA SER A 523 -1.98 9.06 4.16
C SER A 523 -2.43 8.89 2.70
N ALA A 524 -1.52 9.07 1.75
CA ALA A 524 -1.78 8.81 0.32
C ALA A 524 -2.22 7.36 0.04
N SER A 525 -1.83 6.40 0.89
CA SER A 525 -2.28 5.01 0.84
C SER A 525 -3.62 4.78 1.57
N GLY A 526 -4.34 5.83 1.99
CA GLY A 526 -5.65 5.74 2.65
C GLY A 526 -5.63 5.34 4.13
N LYS A 527 -4.45 5.26 4.75
CA LYS A 527 -4.29 4.88 6.16
C LYS A 527 -4.56 6.08 7.06
N ILE A 528 -5.38 5.90 8.12
CA ILE A 528 -5.66 6.93 9.12
C ILE A 528 -4.37 7.36 9.82
N LEU A 529 -4.12 8.66 9.89
CA LEU A 529 -2.97 9.25 10.56
C LEU A 529 -3.30 9.51 12.04
N LYS A 530 -3.40 8.42 12.84
CA LYS A 530 -3.76 8.50 14.27
C LYS A 530 -2.80 9.39 15.08
N LYS A 531 -1.53 9.54 14.63
CA LYS A 531 -0.57 10.46 15.24
C LYS A 531 -1.05 11.91 15.19
N ASP A 532 -1.57 12.35 14.04
CA ASP A 532 -2.04 13.73 13.87
C ASP A 532 -3.29 13.98 14.72
N LEU A 533 -4.17 12.98 14.84
CA LEU A 533 -5.33 13.05 15.73
C LEU A 533 -4.93 13.11 17.21
N ARG A 534 -3.85 12.42 17.63
CA ARG A 534 -3.33 12.52 19.00
C ARG A 534 -2.74 13.91 19.29
N VAL A 535 -2.07 14.54 18.30
CA VAL A 535 -1.59 15.92 18.41
C VAL A 535 -2.77 16.90 18.57
N LEU A 536 -3.81 16.73 17.75
CA LEU A 536 -5.04 17.53 17.84
C LEU A 536 -5.70 17.38 19.21
N ALA A 537 -5.83 16.15 19.71
CA ALA A 537 -6.40 15.87 21.04
C ALA A 537 -5.63 16.54 22.18
N ALA A 538 -4.29 16.56 22.09
CA ALA A 538 -3.45 17.23 23.09
C ALA A 538 -3.65 18.76 23.08
N GLN A 539 -3.81 19.39 21.92
CA GLN A 539 -4.09 20.83 21.77
C GLN A 539 -5.47 21.18 22.34
N GLU A 540 -6.49 20.36 22.08
CA GLU A 540 -7.84 20.55 22.62
C GLU A 540 -7.87 20.41 24.15
N GLY A 541 -7.07 19.50 24.72
CA GLY A 541 -6.91 19.35 26.18
C GLY A 541 -6.30 20.58 26.83
N GLN A 542 -5.27 21.16 26.22
CA GLN A 542 -4.62 22.39 26.72
C GLN A 542 -5.52 23.62 26.61
N ALA A 543 -6.37 23.70 25.60
CA ALA A 543 -7.33 24.79 25.46
C ALA A 543 -8.39 24.77 26.59
N LYS A 544 -8.85 23.57 26.99
CA LYS A 544 -9.80 23.41 28.10
C LYS A 544 -9.19 23.68 29.48
N SER A 545 -7.88 23.48 29.66
CA SER A 545 -7.23 23.75 30.95
C SER A 545 -6.88 25.22 31.18
N LYS A 546 -7.02 26.07 30.14
CA LYS A 546 -6.77 27.54 30.18
C LYS A 546 -8.06 28.36 30.33
N LEU A 547 -9.23 27.74 30.27
CA LEU A 547 -10.55 28.31 30.54
C LEU A 547 -11.05 27.90 31.93
#